data_2e47b6f9baf848aca58f447ad9169857
#
_entry.id   2e47b6f9baf848aca58f447ad9169857
#
_cell.length_a   1.000
_cell.length_b   1.000
_cell.length_c   1.000
_cell.angle_alpha   90.00
_cell.angle_beta   90.00
_cell.angle_gamma   90.00
#
_symmetry.space_group_name_H-M   'P 1'
#
loop_
_entity.id
_entity.type
_entity.pdbx_description
1 polymer ?
#
loop_
_entity_poly.entity_id
_entity_poly.type
_entity_poly.pdbx_seq_one_letter_code
_entity_poly.pdbx_strand_id
1 'polypeptide(L)'
;HLCDFPEVHKEWIDKQLEDNMEDVLNAVVIGRACRNATNIKNRQPIGKMYVKAAFELSDFYKDIIADELNVKEVVFTDDVSAFTSYSFKPQLRTVGPKYGKKLNAIRQYLGSVDGNAAMNELKTTGKLTFDADGDQVELLEEDLLIDAAQMPGYVSDTEYETTVVLDTNLTPELVEEGFVREIISKIQTMRKEAGFEVMDHIRVYFAQNDKIKALVDSNNAEIKDEVLANEICFDTIKGYNKEWNINGETVVIGVEKENA
;
A
#
# COMPACT_ATOMS: atom_id res chain seq x y z
N HIS A 1 16.20 -28.27 27.65
CA HIS A 1 15.54 -28.80 28.89
C HIS A 1 16.54 -29.30 29.93
N LEU A 2 17.79 -28.88 29.80
CA LEU A 2 18.83 -29.11 30.85
C LEU A 2 19.05 -27.86 31.72
N CYS A 3 18.36 -26.77 31.44
CA CYS A 3 18.38 -25.53 32.23
C CYS A 3 17.06 -25.37 32.95
N ASP A 4 17.08 -24.67 34.07
CA ASP A 4 15.86 -24.22 34.74
C ASP A 4 15.07 -23.29 33.86
N PHE A 5 13.75 -23.22 34.07
CA PHE A 5 12.90 -22.29 33.37
C PHE A 5 13.32 -20.85 33.74
N PRO A 6 13.40 -19.91 32.78
CA PRO A 6 13.81 -18.53 33.05
C PRO A 6 12.91 -17.88 34.12
N GLU A 7 13.53 -17.14 35.05
CA GLU A 7 12.79 -16.32 36.00
C GLU A 7 12.30 -15.02 35.33
N VAL A 8 11.12 -14.55 35.78
CA VAL A 8 10.56 -13.30 35.29
C VAL A 8 11.27 -12.12 35.97
N HIS A 9 11.91 -11.29 35.19
CA HIS A 9 12.55 -10.04 35.62
C HIS A 9 11.54 -8.88 35.45
N LYS A 10 10.75 -8.63 36.48
CA LYS A 10 9.66 -7.61 36.42
C LYS A 10 10.18 -6.19 36.13
N GLU A 11 11.43 -5.91 36.51
CA GLU A 11 12.14 -4.65 36.27
C GLU A 11 12.48 -4.41 34.80
N TRP A 12 12.37 -5.43 33.97
CA TRP A 12 12.58 -5.31 32.49
C TRP A 12 11.29 -5.11 31.72
N ILE A 13 10.15 -5.20 32.41
CA ILE A 13 8.84 -5.00 31.77
C ILE A 13 8.61 -3.50 31.61
N ASP A 14 8.56 -3.05 30.35
CA ASP A 14 8.16 -1.71 29.98
C ASP A 14 6.75 -1.77 29.33
N LYS A 15 5.73 -1.45 30.14
CA LYS A 15 4.36 -1.56 29.70
C LYS A 15 4.03 -0.61 28.53
N GLN A 16 4.64 0.58 28.53
CA GLN A 16 4.44 1.54 27.45
C GLN A 16 5.04 1.05 26.12
N LEU A 17 6.22 0.43 26.21
CA LEU A 17 6.85 -0.19 25.04
C LEU A 17 5.99 -1.33 24.49
N GLU A 18 5.46 -2.19 25.38
CA GLU A 18 4.60 -3.31 24.98
C GLU A 18 3.32 -2.82 24.30
N ASP A 19 2.64 -1.82 24.89
CA ASP A 19 1.41 -1.25 24.33
C ASP A 19 1.68 -0.59 22.97
N ASN A 20 2.74 0.19 22.82
CA ASN A 20 3.13 0.78 21.55
C ASN A 20 3.44 -0.28 20.48
N MET A 21 4.11 -1.39 20.86
CA MET A 21 4.39 -2.48 19.94
C MET A 21 3.12 -3.26 19.53
N GLU A 22 2.14 -3.36 20.41
CA GLU A 22 0.83 -3.92 20.07
C GLU A 22 0.11 -3.04 19.04
N ASP A 23 0.17 -1.72 19.21
CA ASP A 23 -0.38 -0.76 18.23
C ASP A 23 0.33 -0.86 16.87
N VAL A 24 1.68 -0.99 16.87
CA VAL A 24 2.46 -1.28 15.65
C VAL A 24 1.98 -2.55 14.97
N LEU A 25 1.84 -3.64 15.74
CA LEU A 25 1.39 -4.92 15.21
C LEU A 25 0.01 -4.82 14.56
N ASN A 26 -0.93 -4.16 15.22
CA ASN A 26 -2.28 -3.94 14.71
C ASN A 26 -2.24 -3.16 13.38
N ALA A 27 -1.51 -2.05 13.32
CA ALA A 27 -1.35 -1.26 12.10
C ALA A 27 -0.72 -2.08 10.96
N VAL A 28 0.28 -2.92 11.26
CA VAL A 28 0.94 -3.80 10.29
C VAL A 28 -0.03 -4.88 9.77
N VAL A 29 -0.83 -5.49 10.65
CA VAL A 29 -1.81 -6.53 10.25
C VAL A 29 -2.83 -5.94 9.28
N ILE A 30 -3.40 -4.78 9.61
CA ILE A 30 -4.38 -4.08 8.76
C ILE A 30 -3.72 -3.66 7.42
N GLY A 31 -2.51 -3.11 7.48
CA GLY A 31 -1.76 -2.71 6.28
C GLY A 31 -1.45 -3.89 5.35
N ARG A 32 -1.14 -5.07 5.89
CA ARG A 32 -0.99 -6.30 5.11
C ARG A 32 -2.31 -6.75 4.45
N ALA A 33 -3.43 -6.61 5.14
CA ALA A 33 -4.75 -6.89 4.57
C ALA A 33 -5.04 -5.95 3.38
N CYS A 34 -4.76 -4.65 3.52
CA CYS A 34 -4.86 -3.67 2.44
C CYS A 34 -3.96 -4.03 1.23
N ARG A 35 -2.70 -4.43 1.46
CA ARG A 35 -1.80 -4.87 0.38
C ARG A 35 -2.35 -6.09 -0.36
N ASN A 36 -2.84 -7.08 0.37
CA ASN A 36 -3.39 -8.31 -0.21
C ASN A 36 -4.63 -8.01 -1.06
N ALA A 37 -5.48 -7.07 -0.63
CA ALA A 37 -6.67 -6.65 -1.38
C ALA A 37 -6.34 -6.01 -2.73
N THR A 38 -5.15 -5.41 -2.87
CA THR A 38 -4.70 -4.76 -4.11
C THR A 38 -3.82 -5.63 -5.00
N ASN A 39 -3.43 -6.82 -4.56
CA ASN A 39 -2.44 -7.66 -5.22
C ASN A 39 -1.06 -6.98 -5.43
N ILE A 40 -0.74 -5.95 -4.67
CA ILE A 40 0.57 -5.31 -4.71
C ILE A 40 1.57 -6.22 -4.00
N LYS A 41 2.60 -6.65 -4.73
CA LYS A 41 3.65 -7.54 -4.18
C LYS A 41 4.37 -6.86 -3.01
N ASN A 42 4.78 -7.64 -2.00
CA ASN A 42 5.46 -7.08 -0.82
C ASN A 42 6.76 -6.33 -1.14
N ARG A 43 7.47 -6.70 -2.21
CA ARG A 43 8.68 -6.01 -2.66
C ARG A 43 8.42 -4.72 -3.41
N GLN A 44 7.19 -4.47 -3.86
CA GLN A 44 6.81 -3.20 -4.47
C GLN A 44 6.64 -2.17 -3.36
N PRO A 45 7.50 -1.14 -3.27
CA PRO A 45 7.30 -0.09 -2.29
C PRO A 45 6.04 0.73 -2.59
N ILE A 46 5.39 1.19 -1.53
CA ILE A 46 4.23 2.09 -1.56
C ILE A 46 4.69 3.45 -1.04
N GLY A 47 4.18 4.53 -1.63
CA GLY A 47 4.59 5.88 -1.25
C GLY A 47 4.17 6.26 0.16
N LYS A 48 2.87 6.14 0.47
CA LYS A 48 2.31 6.58 1.75
C LYS A 48 1.30 5.60 2.32
N MET A 49 1.28 5.58 3.65
CA MET A 49 0.26 4.95 4.46
C MET A 49 -0.28 5.97 5.45
N TYR A 50 -1.58 6.05 5.55
CA TYR A 50 -2.26 6.89 6.55
C TYR A 50 -2.86 6.01 7.63
N VAL A 51 -2.72 6.41 8.88
CA VAL A 51 -3.25 5.69 10.04
C VAL A 51 -4.14 6.64 10.83
N LYS A 52 -5.40 6.27 11.00
CA LYS A 52 -6.31 6.93 11.92
C LYS A 52 -6.51 6.00 13.11
N ALA A 53 -6.10 6.45 14.29
CA ALA A 53 -6.19 5.70 15.54
C ALA A 53 -6.39 6.69 16.70
N ALA A 54 -6.74 6.15 17.87
CA ALA A 54 -6.84 6.95 19.12
C ALA A 54 -5.45 7.29 19.72
N PHE A 55 -4.38 6.81 19.13
CA PHE A 55 -3.00 7.00 19.55
C PHE A 55 -2.17 7.60 18.42
N GLU A 56 -1.05 8.20 18.74
CA GLU A 56 0.00 8.58 17.80
C GLU A 56 1.32 8.01 18.27
N LEU A 57 2.01 7.31 17.37
CA LEU A 57 3.30 6.69 17.63
C LEU A 57 4.45 7.63 17.26
N SER A 58 5.56 7.56 18.02
CA SER A 58 6.79 8.28 17.66
C SER A 58 7.40 7.75 16.36
N ASP A 59 8.31 8.54 15.77
CA ASP A 59 8.95 8.19 14.49
C ASP A 59 9.64 6.82 14.52
N PHE A 60 10.21 6.44 15.65
CA PHE A 60 10.80 5.11 15.84
C PHE A 60 9.82 3.96 15.50
N TYR A 61 8.58 4.06 15.96
CA TYR A 61 7.55 3.04 15.67
C TYR A 61 6.98 3.19 14.27
N LYS A 62 6.90 4.43 13.74
CA LYS A 62 6.51 4.68 12.33
C LYS A 62 7.49 4.03 11.38
N ASP A 63 8.79 4.10 11.67
CA ASP A 63 9.83 3.45 10.88
C ASP A 63 9.68 1.93 10.86
N ILE A 64 9.36 1.31 12.01
CA ILE A 64 9.08 -0.14 12.08
C ILE A 64 7.90 -0.51 11.18
N ILE A 65 6.80 0.25 11.22
CA ILE A 65 5.63 0.02 10.36
C ILE A 65 6.02 0.19 8.89
N ALA A 66 6.79 1.23 8.57
CA ALA A 66 7.25 1.53 7.22
C ALA A 66 8.09 0.39 6.64
N ASP A 67 9.04 -0.13 7.42
CA ASP A 67 9.91 -1.24 7.03
C ASP A 67 9.11 -2.54 6.83
N GLU A 68 8.24 -2.89 7.78
CA GLU A 68 7.43 -4.11 7.74
C GLU A 68 6.43 -4.14 6.57
N LEU A 69 5.93 -2.98 6.18
CA LEU A 69 4.97 -2.84 5.08
C LEU A 69 5.63 -2.38 3.77
N ASN A 70 6.93 -2.12 3.75
CA ASN A 70 7.63 -1.52 2.61
C ASN A 70 6.90 -0.27 2.10
N VAL A 71 6.70 0.70 2.99
CA VAL A 71 6.07 2.00 2.75
C VAL A 71 7.09 3.09 3.01
N LYS A 72 7.13 4.15 2.20
CA LYS A 72 8.11 5.23 2.36
C LYS A 72 7.78 6.19 3.50
N GLU A 73 6.50 6.39 3.77
CA GLU A 73 6.04 7.34 4.78
C GLU A 73 4.77 6.83 5.48
N VAL A 74 4.76 6.88 6.82
CA VAL A 74 3.59 6.58 7.65
C VAL A 74 3.11 7.87 8.29
N VAL A 75 1.87 8.26 8.00
CA VAL A 75 1.25 9.50 8.46
C VAL A 75 0.08 9.19 9.38
N PHE A 76 0.14 9.65 10.63
CA PHE A 76 -1.03 9.62 11.51
C PHE A 76 -1.95 10.80 11.21
N THR A 77 -3.25 10.56 11.17
CA THR A 77 -4.27 11.58 10.85
C THR A 77 -5.56 11.32 11.62
N ASP A 78 -6.24 12.39 12.01
CA ASP A 78 -7.55 12.29 12.66
C ASP A 78 -8.70 12.08 11.66
N ASP A 79 -8.45 12.35 10.38
CA ASP A 79 -9.48 12.26 9.34
C ASP A 79 -8.99 11.51 8.09
N VAL A 80 -9.71 10.45 7.76
CA VAL A 80 -9.53 9.64 6.54
C VAL A 80 -10.67 9.84 5.53
N SER A 81 -11.57 10.79 5.76
CA SER A 81 -12.71 11.05 4.87
C SER A 81 -12.27 11.49 3.46
N ALA A 82 -11.09 12.11 3.35
CA ALA A 82 -10.49 12.49 2.07
C ALA A 82 -10.20 11.30 1.14
N PHE A 83 -10.11 10.08 1.69
CA PHE A 83 -9.86 8.84 0.92
C PHE A 83 -11.13 8.04 0.62
N THR A 84 -12.28 8.58 1.01
CA THR A 84 -13.60 8.00 0.77
C THR A 84 -14.35 8.88 -0.21
N SER A 85 -14.94 8.31 -1.24
CA SER A 85 -15.88 9.00 -2.11
C SER A 85 -17.32 8.63 -1.69
N TYR A 86 -18.15 9.64 -1.59
CA TYR A 86 -19.56 9.46 -1.29
C TYR A 86 -20.40 9.63 -2.55
N SER A 87 -21.43 8.82 -2.68
CA SER A 87 -22.46 8.98 -3.70
C SER A 87 -23.83 8.91 -3.05
N PHE A 88 -24.77 9.64 -3.62
CA PHE A 88 -26.09 9.82 -3.05
C PHE A 88 -27.17 9.39 -4.02
N LYS A 89 -28.19 8.72 -3.49
CA LYS A 89 -29.41 8.42 -4.20
C LYS A 89 -30.61 8.84 -3.35
N PRO A 90 -31.72 9.33 -3.94
CA PRO A 90 -32.88 9.68 -3.14
C PRO A 90 -33.53 8.43 -2.55
N GLN A 91 -33.88 8.47 -1.27
CA GLN A 91 -34.70 7.47 -0.61
C GLN A 91 -36.15 7.68 -1.07
N LEU A 92 -36.62 6.84 -1.99
CA LEU A 92 -37.93 7.03 -2.63
C LEU A 92 -39.10 7.04 -1.66
N ARG A 93 -38.98 6.34 -0.55
CA ARG A 93 -40.03 6.23 0.48
C ARG A 93 -40.30 7.57 1.17
N THR A 94 -39.27 8.37 1.38
CA THR A 94 -39.37 9.69 2.07
C THR A 94 -39.46 10.85 1.08
N VAL A 95 -38.65 10.81 0.01
CA VAL A 95 -38.59 11.87 -1.03
C VAL A 95 -39.82 11.85 -1.93
N GLY A 96 -40.39 10.68 -2.25
CA GLY A 96 -41.54 10.55 -3.13
C GLY A 96 -42.77 11.35 -2.67
N PRO A 97 -43.22 11.25 -1.41
CA PRO A 97 -44.33 12.03 -0.88
C PRO A 97 -44.02 13.54 -0.81
N LYS A 98 -42.75 13.92 -0.52
CA LYS A 98 -42.34 15.33 -0.37
C LYS A 98 -42.16 16.02 -1.72
N TYR A 99 -41.50 15.33 -2.70
CA TYR A 99 -40.99 15.94 -3.92
C TYR A 99 -41.23 15.09 -5.19
N GLY A 100 -42.28 14.29 -5.23
CA GLY A 100 -42.49 13.30 -6.30
C GLY A 100 -42.39 13.85 -7.74
N LYS A 101 -42.91 15.08 -8.00
CA LYS A 101 -42.82 15.74 -9.33
C LYS A 101 -41.38 16.13 -9.69
N LYS A 102 -40.50 16.32 -8.72
CA LYS A 102 -39.10 16.76 -8.89
C LYS A 102 -38.07 15.62 -8.74
N LEU A 103 -38.53 14.39 -8.61
CA LEU A 103 -37.67 13.26 -8.34
C LEU A 103 -36.56 13.08 -9.39
N ASN A 104 -36.85 13.41 -10.66
CA ASN A 104 -35.85 13.33 -11.75
C ASN A 104 -34.76 14.40 -11.60
N ALA A 105 -35.13 15.64 -11.27
CA ALA A 105 -34.18 16.72 -11.04
C ALA A 105 -33.31 16.44 -9.80
N ILE A 106 -33.93 15.90 -8.72
CA ILE A 106 -33.20 15.47 -7.51
C ILE A 106 -32.19 14.37 -7.85
N ARG A 107 -32.58 13.35 -8.63
CA ARG A 107 -31.66 12.27 -9.06
C ARG A 107 -30.51 12.81 -9.89
N GLN A 108 -30.80 13.75 -10.79
CA GLN A 108 -29.77 14.36 -11.64
C GLN A 108 -28.77 15.16 -10.80
N TYR A 109 -29.27 15.97 -9.88
CA TYR A 109 -28.41 16.73 -8.95
C TYR A 109 -27.52 15.79 -8.11
N LEU A 110 -28.11 14.81 -7.43
CA LEU A 110 -27.39 13.86 -6.58
C LEU A 110 -26.38 12.98 -7.37
N GLY A 111 -26.62 12.78 -8.67
CA GLY A 111 -25.69 12.06 -9.54
C GLY A 111 -24.54 12.92 -10.09
N SER A 112 -24.62 14.25 -9.97
CA SER A 112 -23.62 15.20 -10.50
C SER A 112 -22.88 15.99 -9.43
N VAL A 113 -23.42 16.03 -8.20
CA VAL A 113 -22.79 16.75 -7.09
C VAL A 113 -21.50 16.09 -6.65
N ASP A 114 -20.53 16.90 -6.21
CA ASP A 114 -19.35 16.39 -5.50
C ASP A 114 -19.81 15.73 -4.19
N GLY A 115 -19.64 14.39 -4.13
CA GLY A 115 -20.12 13.59 -3.01
C GLY A 115 -19.45 13.96 -1.68
N ASN A 116 -18.18 14.33 -1.68
CA ASN A 116 -17.47 14.72 -0.46
C ASN A 116 -17.91 16.10 0.04
N ALA A 117 -18.11 17.05 -0.87
CA ALA A 117 -18.66 18.38 -0.53
C ALA A 117 -20.09 18.23 0.02
N ALA A 118 -20.94 17.44 -0.63
CA ALA A 118 -22.30 17.16 -0.17
C ALA A 118 -22.32 16.47 1.21
N MET A 119 -21.43 15.50 1.44
CA MET A 119 -21.32 14.83 2.74
C MET A 119 -20.88 15.78 3.85
N ASN A 120 -19.96 16.70 3.55
CA ASN A 120 -19.53 17.73 4.50
C ASN A 120 -20.66 18.72 4.83
N GLU A 121 -21.43 19.17 3.81
CA GLU A 121 -22.61 19.99 4.00
C GLU A 121 -23.63 19.29 4.89
N LEU A 122 -23.94 18.01 4.59
CA LEU A 122 -24.89 17.23 5.37
C LEU A 122 -24.47 17.08 6.85
N LYS A 123 -23.18 16.80 7.11
CA LYS A 123 -22.63 16.71 8.47
C LYS A 123 -22.67 18.04 9.22
N THR A 124 -22.45 19.14 8.52
CA THR A 124 -22.35 20.49 9.14
C THR A 124 -23.71 21.12 9.38
N THR A 125 -24.63 20.99 8.41
CA THR A 125 -25.94 21.66 8.43
C THR A 125 -27.10 20.73 8.75
N GLY A 126 -26.90 19.41 8.71
CA GLY A 126 -27.93 18.39 8.87
C GLY A 126 -28.79 18.17 7.62
N LYS A 127 -28.56 18.89 6.53
CA LYS A 127 -29.33 18.81 5.29
C LYS A 127 -28.53 19.18 4.05
N LEU A 128 -28.94 18.69 2.89
CA LEU A 128 -28.50 19.19 1.59
C LEU A 128 -29.54 20.14 1.02
N THR A 129 -29.09 21.31 0.56
CA THR A 129 -29.98 22.35 0.01
C THR A 129 -29.55 22.71 -1.40
N PHE A 130 -30.47 22.59 -2.38
CA PHE A 130 -30.20 22.91 -3.77
C PHE A 130 -31.48 23.32 -4.52
N ASP A 131 -31.31 23.91 -5.71
CA ASP A 131 -32.42 24.22 -6.62
C ASP A 131 -32.74 23.01 -7.50
N ALA A 132 -34.02 22.66 -7.59
CA ALA A 132 -34.51 21.64 -8.50
C ALA A 132 -35.73 22.20 -9.26
N ASP A 133 -35.58 22.45 -10.55
CA ASP A 133 -36.60 22.98 -11.43
C ASP A 133 -37.22 24.34 -10.94
N GLY A 134 -36.33 25.21 -10.39
CA GLY A 134 -36.72 26.55 -9.93
C GLY A 134 -37.29 26.63 -8.53
N ASP A 135 -37.31 25.53 -7.81
CA ASP A 135 -37.71 25.50 -6.37
C ASP A 135 -36.59 24.95 -5.51
N GLN A 136 -36.45 25.51 -4.33
CA GLN A 136 -35.50 25.05 -3.33
C GLN A 136 -35.95 23.68 -2.74
N VAL A 137 -35.05 22.72 -2.78
CA VAL A 137 -35.24 21.39 -2.20
C VAL A 137 -34.28 21.24 -1.03
N GLU A 138 -34.79 20.72 0.07
CA GLU A 138 -34.02 20.37 1.26
C GLU A 138 -34.16 18.86 1.51
N LEU A 139 -33.02 18.12 1.55
CA LEU A 139 -32.98 16.72 1.84
C LEU A 139 -32.25 16.50 3.15
N LEU A 140 -32.87 15.79 4.08
CA LEU A 140 -32.27 15.33 5.33
C LEU A 140 -31.54 14.01 5.08
N GLU A 141 -30.73 13.56 6.03
CA GLU A 141 -30.02 12.28 5.95
C GLU A 141 -30.99 11.10 5.70
N GLU A 142 -32.17 11.10 6.32
CA GLU A 142 -33.23 10.10 6.10
C GLU A 142 -33.82 10.07 4.70
N ASP A 143 -33.62 11.13 3.94
CA ASP A 143 -34.09 11.27 2.55
C ASP A 143 -33.06 10.75 1.55
N LEU A 144 -31.90 10.31 2.01
CA LEU A 144 -30.75 9.92 1.21
C LEU A 144 -30.37 8.44 1.46
N LEU A 145 -30.05 7.76 0.38
CA LEU A 145 -29.27 6.54 0.40
C LEU A 145 -27.82 6.95 0.12
N ILE A 146 -26.95 6.79 1.11
CA ILE A 146 -25.55 7.21 1.06
C ILE A 146 -24.70 5.96 0.83
N ASP A 147 -24.06 5.88 -0.34
CA ASP A 147 -23.08 4.86 -0.64
C ASP A 147 -21.69 5.46 -0.43
N ALA A 148 -20.87 4.83 0.40
CA ALA A 148 -19.46 5.16 0.60
C ALA A 148 -18.59 4.15 -0.14
N ALA A 149 -17.69 4.64 -0.97
CA ALA A 149 -16.70 3.85 -1.68
C ALA A 149 -15.31 4.40 -1.45
N GLN A 150 -14.30 3.58 -1.58
CA GLN A 150 -12.92 4.05 -1.55
C GLN A 150 -12.61 4.89 -2.79
N MET A 151 -11.83 5.95 -2.63
CA MET A 151 -11.34 6.71 -3.78
C MET A 151 -10.41 5.82 -4.63
N PRO A 152 -10.49 5.92 -5.96
CA PRO A 152 -9.54 5.26 -6.84
C PRO A 152 -8.09 5.59 -6.44
N GLY A 153 -7.22 4.58 -6.38
CA GLY A 153 -5.84 4.74 -5.96
C GLY A 153 -5.61 4.66 -4.44
N TYR A 154 -6.65 4.40 -3.66
CA TYR A 154 -6.54 4.18 -2.22
C TYR A 154 -7.25 2.90 -1.82
N VAL A 155 -6.72 2.21 -0.83
CA VAL A 155 -7.34 1.04 -0.20
C VAL A 155 -7.27 1.19 1.29
N SER A 156 -8.40 0.99 1.96
CA SER A 156 -8.47 1.07 3.41
C SER A 156 -9.09 -0.17 4.03
N ASP A 157 -8.70 -0.42 5.26
CA ASP A 157 -9.32 -1.41 6.12
C ASP A 157 -9.34 -0.88 7.56
N THR A 158 -10.29 -1.36 8.36
CA THR A 158 -10.50 -0.88 9.73
C THR A 158 -10.70 -2.06 10.66
N GLU A 159 -9.89 -2.13 11.71
CA GLU A 159 -10.00 -3.12 12.77
C GLU A 159 -9.62 -2.47 14.11
N TYR A 160 -10.27 -2.85 15.21
CA TYR A 160 -10.01 -2.36 16.56
C TYR A 160 -9.92 -0.81 16.67
N GLU A 161 -10.86 -0.09 16.04
CA GLU A 161 -10.90 1.39 15.97
C GLU A 161 -9.71 2.05 15.25
N THR A 162 -8.83 1.25 14.66
CA THR A 162 -7.72 1.73 13.82
C THR A 162 -8.08 1.55 12.35
N THR A 163 -8.00 2.64 11.59
CA THR A 163 -8.17 2.62 10.14
C THR A 163 -6.82 2.86 9.46
N VAL A 164 -6.47 2.00 8.54
CA VAL A 164 -5.29 2.14 7.69
C VAL A 164 -5.75 2.42 6.26
N VAL A 165 -5.11 3.40 5.62
CA VAL A 165 -5.30 3.70 4.20
C VAL A 165 -3.94 3.61 3.51
N LEU A 166 -3.84 2.78 2.47
CA LEU A 166 -2.66 2.72 1.59
C LEU A 166 -2.90 3.55 0.33
N ASP A 167 -1.94 4.40 0.00
CA ASP A 167 -1.86 5.06 -1.31
C ASP A 167 -1.27 4.08 -2.32
N THR A 168 -2.11 3.57 -3.20
CA THR A 168 -1.74 2.58 -4.22
C THR A 168 -1.34 3.22 -5.55
N ASN A 169 -1.25 4.56 -5.61
CA ASN A 169 -0.75 5.30 -6.76
C ASN A 169 0.78 5.17 -6.81
N LEU A 170 1.27 4.28 -7.66
CA LEU A 170 2.70 4.04 -7.79
C LEU A 170 3.32 5.07 -8.76
N THR A 171 4.31 5.81 -8.29
CA THR A 171 5.13 6.66 -9.17
C THR A 171 6.09 5.82 -10.01
N PRO A 172 6.62 6.34 -11.12
CA PRO A 172 7.62 5.64 -11.93
C PRO A 172 8.83 5.19 -11.10
N GLU A 173 9.28 6.01 -10.14
CA GLU A 173 10.42 5.73 -9.27
C GLU A 173 10.12 4.55 -8.32
N LEU A 174 8.91 4.49 -7.75
CA LEU A 174 8.48 3.37 -6.91
C LEU A 174 8.37 2.07 -7.71
N VAL A 175 7.90 2.16 -8.95
CA VAL A 175 7.83 0.99 -9.84
C VAL A 175 9.25 0.52 -10.18
N GLU A 176 10.17 1.42 -10.50
CA GLU A 176 11.58 1.10 -10.77
C GLU A 176 12.23 0.43 -9.57
N GLU A 177 12.09 0.99 -8.37
CA GLU A 177 12.58 0.37 -7.13
C GLU A 177 12.00 -1.03 -6.91
N GLY A 178 10.71 -1.21 -7.18
CA GLY A 178 10.06 -2.52 -7.11
C GLY A 178 10.67 -3.55 -8.07
N PHE A 179 11.06 -3.14 -9.28
CA PHE A 179 11.79 -3.99 -10.22
C PHE A 179 13.18 -4.34 -9.71
N VAL A 180 13.93 -3.36 -9.22
CA VAL A 180 15.30 -3.57 -8.68
C VAL A 180 15.27 -4.57 -7.52
N ARG A 181 14.38 -4.39 -6.56
CA ARG A 181 14.20 -5.30 -5.41
C ARG A 181 13.82 -6.72 -5.84
N GLU A 182 13.00 -6.85 -6.88
CA GLU A 182 12.64 -8.17 -7.41
C GLU A 182 13.83 -8.83 -8.12
N ILE A 183 14.62 -8.08 -8.91
CA ILE A 183 15.85 -8.56 -9.55
C ILE A 183 16.84 -9.06 -8.48
N ILE A 184 17.14 -8.26 -7.47
CA ILE A 184 18.03 -8.63 -6.36
C ILE A 184 17.55 -9.92 -5.70
N SER A 185 16.26 -10.01 -5.39
CA SER A 185 15.68 -11.21 -4.79
C SER A 185 15.83 -12.46 -5.66
N LYS A 186 15.67 -12.36 -7.01
CA LYS A 186 15.87 -13.48 -7.90
C LYS A 186 17.33 -13.94 -7.93
N ILE A 187 18.26 -12.99 -7.99
CA ILE A 187 19.69 -13.30 -7.95
C ILE A 187 20.06 -13.96 -6.62
N GLN A 188 19.60 -13.46 -5.48
CA GLN A 188 19.85 -14.06 -4.16
C GLN A 188 19.25 -15.47 -4.06
N THR A 189 18.08 -15.70 -4.64
CA THR A 189 17.49 -17.04 -4.74
C THR A 189 18.38 -17.97 -5.57
N MET A 190 18.89 -17.50 -6.70
CA MET A 190 19.77 -18.27 -7.58
C MET A 190 21.11 -18.60 -6.93
N ARG A 191 21.69 -17.65 -6.16
CA ARG A 191 22.90 -17.90 -5.36
C ARG A 191 22.70 -19.09 -4.41
N LYS A 192 21.57 -19.12 -3.70
CA LYS A 192 21.21 -20.21 -2.80
C LYS A 192 21.00 -21.52 -3.56
N GLU A 193 20.27 -21.51 -4.68
CA GLU A 193 19.99 -22.70 -5.50
C GLU A 193 21.27 -23.25 -6.13
N ALA A 194 22.23 -22.40 -6.50
CA ALA A 194 23.54 -22.78 -7.03
C ALA A 194 24.53 -23.26 -5.95
N GLY A 195 24.16 -23.20 -4.66
CA GLY A 195 25.01 -23.63 -3.55
C GLY A 195 26.18 -22.70 -3.24
N PHE A 196 26.05 -21.41 -3.55
CA PHE A 196 27.08 -20.42 -3.22
C PHE A 196 27.02 -20.04 -1.74
N GLU A 197 28.20 -19.79 -1.18
CA GLU A 197 28.34 -19.25 0.17
C GLU A 197 27.90 -17.78 0.23
N VAL A 198 27.55 -17.30 1.43
CA VAL A 198 27.05 -15.93 1.64
C VAL A 198 28.03 -14.88 1.13
N MET A 199 29.34 -15.11 1.37
CA MET A 199 30.40 -14.15 1.01
C MET A 199 31.01 -14.38 -0.39
N ASP A 200 30.48 -15.32 -1.15
CA ASP A 200 30.99 -15.56 -2.49
C ASP A 200 30.68 -14.37 -3.41
N HIS A 201 31.69 -13.93 -4.12
CA HIS A 201 31.52 -12.96 -5.21
C HIS A 201 31.09 -13.65 -6.48
N ILE A 202 30.23 -12.98 -7.23
CA ILE A 202 29.63 -13.56 -8.45
C ILE A 202 29.76 -12.64 -9.66
N ARG A 203 29.56 -13.22 -10.82
CA ARG A 203 29.25 -12.51 -12.06
C ARG A 203 27.81 -12.83 -12.44
N VAL A 204 27.05 -11.79 -12.80
CA VAL A 204 25.64 -11.92 -13.18
C VAL A 204 25.49 -11.68 -14.67
N TYR A 205 24.72 -12.54 -15.34
CA TYR A 205 24.43 -12.46 -16.76
C TYR A 205 22.93 -12.28 -16.97
N PHE A 206 22.55 -11.36 -17.84
CA PHE A 206 21.17 -11.18 -18.28
C PHE A 206 21.06 -11.47 -19.76
N ALA A 207 20.03 -12.24 -20.17
CA ALA A 207 19.64 -12.32 -21.57
C ALA A 207 19.11 -10.97 -22.04
N GLN A 208 19.16 -10.73 -23.35
CA GLN A 208 18.72 -9.48 -23.93
C GLN A 208 17.24 -9.19 -23.62
N ASN A 209 17.00 -8.10 -22.90
CA ASN A 209 15.71 -7.49 -22.61
C ASN A 209 15.98 -6.01 -22.39
N ASP A 210 15.54 -5.14 -23.28
CA ASP A 210 15.88 -3.72 -23.29
C ASP A 210 15.40 -3.00 -22.02
N LYS A 211 14.21 -3.36 -21.51
CA LYS A 211 13.67 -2.76 -20.29
C LYS A 211 14.46 -3.16 -19.05
N ILE A 212 14.75 -4.46 -18.91
CA ILE A 212 15.58 -4.94 -17.79
C ILE A 212 16.98 -4.35 -17.88
N LYS A 213 17.54 -4.25 -19.10
CA LYS A 213 18.85 -3.65 -19.31
C LYS A 213 18.88 -2.19 -18.83
N ALA A 214 17.92 -1.36 -19.25
CA ALA A 214 17.83 0.03 -18.82
C ALA A 214 17.74 0.17 -17.29
N LEU A 215 16.90 -0.66 -16.64
CA LEU A 215 16.75 -0.69 -15.17
C LEU A 215 18.05 -1.08 -14.47
N VAL A 216 18.73 -2.13 -14.96
CA VAL A 216 19.99 -2.61 -14.38
C VAL A 216 21.11 -1.61 -14.61
N ASP A 217 21.19 -0.97 -15.78
CA ASP A 217 22.20 0.06 -16.07
C ASP A 217 22.04 1.28 -15.13
N SER A 218 20.78 1.72 -14.89
CA SER A 218 20.50 2.85 -13.99
C SER A 218 20.81 2.55 -12.53
N ASN A 219 20.63 1.28 -12.09
CA ASN A 219 20.76 0.85 -10.69
C ASN A 219 21.94 -0.12 -10.49
N ASN A 220 22.93 -0.09 -11.37
CA ASN A 220 24.02 -1.08 -11.44
C ASN A 220 24.81 -1.20 -10.14
N ALA A 221 25.14 -0.06 -9.51
CA ALA A 221 25.94 -0.05 -8.28
C ALA A 221 25.18 -0.70 -7.12
N GLU A 222 23.91 -0.35 -6.91
CA GLU A 222 23.06 -0.91 -5.88
C GLU A 222 22.89 -2.42 -6.06
N ILE A 223 22.54 -2.87 -7.27
CA ILE A 223 22.34 -4.30 -7.54
C ILE A 223 23.63 -5.08 -7.27
N LYS A 224 24.80 -4.57 -7.73
CA LYS A 224 26.09 -5.22 -7.51
C LYS A 224 26.44 -5.36 -6.04
N ASP A 225 26.23 -4.31 -5.27
CA ASP A 225 26.50 -4.30 -3.83
C ASP A 225 25.63 -5.31 -3.08
N GLU A 226 24.34 -5.27 -3.33
CA GLU A 226 23.34 -6.13 -2.66
C GLU A 226 23.49 -7.63 -2.97
N VAL A 227 24.06 -7.97 -4.14
CA VAL A 227 24.21 -9.39 -4.52
C VAL A 227 25.67 -9.85 -4.53
N LEU A 228 26.61 -9.01 -4.09
CA LEU A 228 28.07 -9.23 -4.15
C LEU A 228 28.54 -9.59 -5.57
N ALA A 229 28.06 -8.85 -6.58
CA ALA A 229 28.47 -9.04 -7.96
C ALA A 229 29.64 -8.14 -8.31
N ASN A 230 30.73 -8.71 -8.83
CA ASN A 230 31.84 -7.94 -9.39
C ASN A 230 31.48 -7.33 -10.74
N GLU A 231 30.69 -8.08 -11.55
CA GLU A 231 30.31 -7.66 -12.88
C GLU A 231 28.87 -8.09 -13.23
N ILE A 232 28.19 -7.25 -14.01
CA ILE A 232 26.90 -7.55 -14.63
C ILE A 232 27.07 -7.46 -16.15
N CYS A 233 26.72 -8.53 -16.86
CA CYS A 233 26.90 -8.68 -18.29
C CYS A 233 25.56 -8.90 -19.02
N PHE A 234 25.46 -8.35 -20.23
CA PHE A 234 24.30 -8.54 -21.12
C PHE A 234 24.74 -9.25 -22.42
N ASP A 235 25.38 -10.39 -22.26
CA ASP A 235 25.89 -11.21 -23.35
C ASP A 235 25.46 -12.68 -23.20
N THR A 236 26.32 -13.60 -23.55
CA THR A 236 26.05 -15.04 -23.43
C THR A 236 25.89 -15.45 -21.97
N ILE A 237 24.75 -16.04 -21.64
CA ILE A 237 24.45 -16.55 -20.31
C ILE A 237 25.43 -17.66 -19.92
N LYS A 238 25.99 -17.54 -18.71
CA LYS A 238 26.91 -18.50 -18.12
C LYS A 238 26.46 -18.90 -16.70
N GLY A 239 27.06 -19.98 -16.22
CA GLY A 239 26.83 -20.49 -14.87
C GLY A 239 25.44 -21.07 -14.66
N TYR A 240 24.98 -21.07 -13.42
CA TYR A 240 23.63 -21.48 -13.07
C TYR A 240 22.64 -20.45 -13.61
N ASN A 241 21.70 -20.89 -14.42
CA ASN A 241 20.77 -19.97 -15.09
C ASN A 241 19.30 -20.41 -14.95
N LYS A 242 18.42 -19.42 -14.97
CA LYS A 242 16.98 -19.62 -14.80
C LYS A 242 16.19 -18.51 -15.48
N GLU A 243 15.05 -18.87 -16.07
CA GLU A 243 14.10 -17.90 -16.58
C GLU A 243 13.18 -17.39 -15.47
N TRP A 244 12.98 -16.11 -15.44
CA TRP A 244 12.13 -15.42 -14.46
C TRP A 244 11.12 -14.47 -15.13
N ASN A 245 9.93 -14.39 -14.56
CA ASN A 245 9.01 -13.29 -14.83
C ASN A 245 9.18 -12.24 -13.72
N ILE A 246 9.69 -11.08 -14.08
CA ILE A 246 9.94 -9.95 -13.18
C ILE A 246 8.92 -8.86 -13.53
N ASN A 247 7.84 -8.76 -12.75
CA ASN A 247 6.77 -7.77 -12.92
C ASN A 247 6.23 -7.69 -14.37
N GLY A 248 6.07 -8.84 -15.02
CA GLY A 248 5.57 -8.95 -16.40
C GLY A 248 6.67 -9.05 -17.46
N GLU A 249 7.92 -8.78 -17.13
CA GLU A 249 9.07 -8.95 -18.04
C GLU A 249 9.69 -10.32 -17.87
N THR A 250 9.79 -11.08 -18.97
CA THR A 250 10.48 -12.36 -18.97
C THR A 250 11.94 -12.17 -19.30
N VAL A 251 12.83 -12.70 -18.45
CA VAL A 251 14.28 -12.61 -18.63
C VAL A 251 14.97 -13.86 -18.11
N VAL A 252 16.02 -14.32 -18.82
CA VAL A 252 16.92 -15.35 -18.31
C VAL A 252 18.07 -14.68 -17.58
N ILE A 253 18.30 -15.10 -16.34
CA ILE A 253 19.41 -14.64 -15.51
C ILE A 253 20.37 -15.81 -15.30
N GLY A 254 21.67 -15.56 -15.40
CA GLY A 254 22.73 -16.49 -15.05
C GLY A 254 23.58 -15.96 -13.90
N VAL A 255 24.05 -16.84 -13.02
CA VAL A 255 24.98 -16.51 -11.94
C VAL A 255 26.16 -17.47 -11.95
N GLU A 256 27.34 -16.94 -11.88
CA GLU A 256 28.59 -17.68 -11.90
C GLU A 256 29.46 -17.22 -10.73
N LYS A 257 29.97 -18.18 -9.93
CA LYS A 257 30.90 -17.86 -8.85
C LYS A 257 32.25 -17.47 -9.44
N GLU A 258 32.80 -16.35 -9.02
CA GLU A 258 34.16 -16.00 -9.32
C GLU A 258 35.10 -16.69 -8.34
N ASN A 259 36.00 -17.51 -8.87
CA ASN A 259 37.10 -18.05 -8.07
C ASN A 259 38.08 -16.92 -7.78
N ALA A 260 38.43 -16.77 -6.51
CA ALA A 260 39.44 -15.81 -6.06
C ALA A 260 40.82 -16.12 -6.65
#